data_eb1817775ec699fcc6796f3bec971961
#
_entry.id   eb1817775ec699fcc6796f3bec971961
#
_cell.length_a   1.000
_cell.length_b   1.000
_cell.length_c   1.000
_cell.angle_alpha   90.00
_cell.angle_beta   90.00
_cell.angle_gamma   90.00
#
_symmetry.space_group_name_H-M   'P 1'
#
loop_
_entity.id
_entity.type
_entity.pdbx_description
1 polymer ?
#
loop_
_entity_poly.entity_id
_entity_poly.type
_entity_poly.pdbx_seq_one_letter_code
_entity_poly.pdbx_strand_id
1 'polypeptide(L)'
;MKILCLSDLHLRMTDVSDAIHQRRFTPFLQSIRNLVDDTQPDVAVVTGDTVPTPYVSSLNAFFGNLFPSELPVVATLGNHEFWERPFEETLENVRNQNAEAPNVHILDAEPSVEIDGYNFVGGCLFFDGSMRWREDDDIVPWNGWQDWRIPDIEQRYKEFNAYYVERIQKAIRPNMPNVLCTHHLPHVALNGHEPNNYSFYSGVKDLPSQLPFDDAFPNALICGHTHKRVIGEVVKGFHCVNVGSDYGVLMYYLLEL
;
A
#
# COMPACT_ATOMS: atom_id res chain seq x y z
N MET A 1 9.46 0.40 17.95
CA MET A 1 8.09 0.12 17.41
C MET A 1 8.15 -1.14 16.57
N LYS A 2 7.24 -2.09 16.79
CA LYS A 2 7.14 -3.33 16.02
C LYS A 2 5.98 -3.22 15.03
N ILE A 3 6.27 -3.21 13.74
CA ILE A 3 5.30 -3.01 12.65
C ILE A 3 5.07 -4.35 11.95
N LEU A 4 3.82 -4.83 11.92
CA LEU A 4 3.42 -5.97 11.10
C LEU A 4 3.13 -5.46 9.68
N CYS A 5 4.01 -5.77 8.73
CA CYS A 5 3.86 -5.38 7.32
C CYS A 5 3.15 -6.49 6.53
N LEU A 6 2.05 -6.14 5.90
CA LEU A 6 1.25 -6.96 4.99
C LEU A 6 1.02 -6.22 3.68
N SER A 7 0.79 -6.96 2.59
CA SER A 7 0.46 -6.39 1.26
C SER A 7 -0.19 -7.44 0.38
N ASP A 8 -0.88 -7.01 -0.69
CA ASP A 8 -1.35 -7.87 -1.79
C ASP A 8 -2.16 -9.09 -1.28
N LEU A 9 -3.15 -8.86 -0.42
CA LEU A 9 -3.97 -9.91 0.16
C LEU A 9 -4.92 -10.55 -0.87
N HIS A 10 -5.29 -9.84 -1.92
CA HIS A 10 -6.11 -10.28 -3.05
C HIS A 10 -7.32 -11.12 -2.64
N LEU A 11 -8.11 -10.60 -1.72
CA LEU A 11 -9.24 -11.31 -1.14
C LEU A 11 -10.38 -11.49 -2.15
N ARG A 12 -11.08 -12.60 -2.04
CA ARG A 12 -12.30 -12.82 -2.83
C ARG A 12 -13.48 -12.07 -2.22
N MET A 13 -14.48 -11.77 -3.04
CA MET A 13 -15.71 -11.10 -2.61
C MET A 13 -16.38 -11.79 -1.43
N THR A 14 -16.39 -13.13 -1.40
CA THR A 14 -16.97 -13.93 -0.29
C THR A 14 -16.19 -13.76 1.00
N ASP A 15 -14.85 -13.68 0.93
CA ASP A 15 -14.01 -13.53 2.13
C ASP A 15 -14.26 -12.19 2.80
N VAL A 16 -14.35 -11.13 1.99
CA VAL A 16 -14.62 -9.76 2.46
C VAL A 16 -16.03 -9.63 3.00
N SER A 17 -17.03 -10.13 2.28
CA SER A 17 -18.42 -10.08 2.72
C SER A 17 -18.64 -10.83 4.04
N ASP A 18 -18.07 -12.02 4.18
CA ASP A 18 -18.19 -12.80 5.42
C ASP A 18 -17.50 -12.10 6.60
N ALA A 19 -16.33 -11.47 6.36
CA ALA A 19 -15.62 -10.73 7.39
C ALA A 19 -16.38 -9.47 7.84
N ILE A 20 -16.87 -8.64 6.91
CA ILE A 20 -17.64 -7.43 7.23
C ILE A 20 -18.89 -7.75 8.06
N HIS A 21 -19.59 -8.83 7.74
CA HIS A 21 -20.79 -9.25 8.46
C HIS A 21 -20.49 -10.11 9.69
N GLN A 22 -19.23 -10.28 10.07
CA GLN A 22 -18.77 -11.09 11.21
C GLN A 22 -19.30 -12.53 11.20
N ARG A 23 -19.58 -13.09 10.01
CA ARG A 23 -20.13 -14.45 9.87
C ARG A 23 -19.07 -15.50 10.14
N ARG A 24 -17.89 -15.32 9.55
CA ARG A 24 -16.73 -16.19 9.73
C ARG A 24 -15.49 -15.56 9.11
N PHE A 25 -14.33 -16.00 9.58
CA PHE A 25 -13.07 -15.77 8.89
C PHE A 25 -12.66 -17.03 8.13
N THR A 26 -12.26 -16.86 6.88
CA THR A 26 -11.65 -17.96 6.13
C THR A 26 -10.33 -18.37 6.79
N PRO A 27 -9.79 -19.57 6.49
CA PRO A 27 -8.48 -19.99 7.03
C PRO A 27 -7.37 -18.96 6.78
N PHE A 28 -7.41 -18.29 5.63
CA PHE A 28 -6.44 -17.23 5.29
C PHE A 28 -6.56 -16.02 6.23
N LEU A 29 -7.75 -15.48 6.43
CA LEU A 29 -7.99 -14.36 7.36
C LEU A 29 -7.74 -14.78 8.82
N GLN A 30 -8.06 -16.02 9.18
CA GLN A 30 -7.73 -16.55 10.51
C GLN A 30 -6.20 -16.62 10.72
N SER A 31 -5.43 -16.95 9.68
CA SER A 31 -3.96 -16.92 9.77
C SER A 31 -3.41 -15.53 10.06
N ILE A 32 -4.04 -14.47 9.51
CA ILE A 32 -3.65 -13.07 9.84
C ILE A 32 -3.94 -12.77 11.33
N ARG A 33 -5.11 -13.18 11.83
CA ARG A 33 -5.43 -12.98 13.25
C ARG A 33 -4.47 -13.70 14.17
N ASN A 34 -4.20 -14.98 13.89
CA ASN A 34 -3.23 -15.76 14.66
C ASN A 34 -1.83 -15.11 14.62
N LEU A 35 -1.44 -14.58 13.46
CA LEU A 35 -0.17 -13.87 13.32
C LEU A 35 -0.09 -12.63 14.23
N VAL A 36 -1.18 -11.85 14.33
CA VAL A 36 -1.26 -10.72 15.27
C VAL A 36 -1.12 -11.19 16.71
N ASP A 37 -1.86 -12.26 17.07
CA ASP A 37 -1.82 -12.84 18.42
C ASP A 37 -0.41 -13.36 18.79
N ASP A 38 0.27 -14.01 17.84
CA ASP A 38 1.60 -14.58 18.04
C ASP A 38 2.72 -13.51 18.09
N THR A 39 2.59 -12.45 17.30
CA THR A 39 3.65 -11.45 17.13
C THR A 39 3.47 -10.22 17.99
N GLN A 40 2.25 -9.92 18.45
CA GLN A 40 1.92 -8.74 19.27
C GLN A 40 2.57 -7.46 18.71
N PRO A 41 2.19 -7.01 17.49
CA PRO A 41 2.74 -5.80 16.88
C PRO A 41 2.15 -4.55 17.55
N ASP A 42 2.89 -3.44 17.51
CA ASP A 42 2.40 -2.13 17.96
C ASP A 42 1.47 -1.50 16.91
N VAL A 43 1.67 -1.81 15.62
CA VAL A 43 0.83 -1.35 14.50
C VAL A 43 0.85 -2.38 13.37
N ALA A 44 -0.27 -2.51 12.65
CA ALA A 44 -0.35 -3.26 11.40
C ALA A 44 -0.37 -2.29 10.21
N VAL A 45 0.47 -2.54 9.20
CA VAL A 45 0.51 -1.80 7.93
C VAL A 45 0.09 -2.74 6.80
N VAL A 46 -0.89 -2.33 5.99
CA VAL A 46 -1.40 -3.12 4.85
C VAL A 46 -1.31 -2.28 3.59
N THR A 47 -0.36 -2.59 2.70
CA THR A 47 -0.08 -1.77 1.52
C THR A 47 -0.77 -2.28 0.25
N GLY A 48 -2.09 -2.07 0.17
CA GLY A 48 -2.89 -2.20 -1.05
C GLY A 48 -3.24 -3.61 -1.51
N ASP A 49 -4.02 -3.66 -2.57
CA ASP A 49 -4.54 -4.86 -3.21
C ASP A 49 -5.21 -5.84 -2.21
N THR A 50 -6.06 -5.28 -1.37
CA THR A 50 -6.70 -6.01 -0.27
C THR A 50 -8.06 -6.55 -0.65
N VAL A 51 -8.95 -5.68 -1.15
CA VAL A 51 -10.36 -6.02 -1.40
C VAL A 51 -10.75 -5.79 -2.86
N PRO A 52 -11.73 -6.55 -3.39
CA PRO A 52 -12.32 -6.22 -4.69
C PRO A 52 -13.00 -4.85 -4.67
N THR A 53 -12.97 -4.15 -5.80
CA THR A 53 -13.51 -2.78 -5.98
C THR A 53 -14.88 -2.52 -5.35
N PRO A 54 -15.89 -3.42 -5.40
CA PRO A 54 -17.18 -3.15 -4.76
C PRO A 54 -17.13 -2.95 -3.25
N TYR A 55 -16.05 -3.39 -2.59
CA TYR A 55 -15.89 -3.31 -1.13
C TYR A 55 -14.97 -2.18 -0.65
N VAL A 56 -14.49 -1.32 -1.55
CA VAL A 56 -13.61 -0.18 -1.19
C VAL A 56 -14.25 0.74 -0.16
N SER A 57 -15.56 1.00 -0.26
CA SER A 57 -16.32 1.78 0.73
C SER A 57 -16.51 1.10 2.10
N SER A 58 -16.07 -0.15 2.23
CA SER A 58 -16.20 -0.95 3.45
C SER A 58 -14.85 -1.33 4.07
N LEU A 59 -13.75 -0.75 3.59
CA LEU A 59 -12.39 -1.08 4.07
C LEU A 59 -12.21 -0.82 5.57
N ASN A 60 -12.77 0.29 6.10
CA ASN A 60 -12.72 0.59 7.52
C ASN A 60 -13.41 -0.52 8.35
N ALA A 61 -14.63 -0.91 7.98
CA ALA A 61 -15.36 -1.99 8.64
C ALA A 61 -14.67 -3.35 8.49
N PHE A 62 -14.09 -3.62 7.31
CA PHE A 62 -13.34 -4.85 7.06
C PHE A 62 -12.13 -4.97 7.99
N PHE A 63 -11.27 -3.96 8.03
CA PHE A 63 -10.09 -3.98 8.89
C PHE A 63 -10.46 -3.92 10.37
N GLY A 64 -11.48 -3.16 10.75
CA GLY A 64 -11.98 -3.11 12.13
C GLY A 64 -12.51 -4.46 12.64
N ASN A 65 -13.01 -5.33 11.74
CA ASN A 65 -13.41 -6.69 12.11
C ASN A 65 -12.25 -7.68 12.07
N LEU A 66 -11.26 -7.45 11.18
CA LEU A 66 -10.11 -8.35 11.04
C LEU A 66 -9.11 -8.20 12.18
N PHE A 67 -8.81 -6.97 12.59
CA PHE A 67 -7.81 -6.65 13.60
C PHE A 67 -8.45 -6.30 14.97
N PRO A 68 -7.75 -6.52 16.09
CA PRO A 68 -8.20 -6.06 17.41
C PRO A 68 -8.40 -4.54 17.45
N SER A 69 -9.38 -4.07 18.19
CA SER A 69 -9.73 -2.64 18.28
C SER A 69 -8.63 -1.77 18.91
N GLU A 70 -7.76 -2.38 19.72
CA GLU A 70 -6.60 -1.74 20.33
C GLU A 70 -5.37 -1.64 19.41
N LEU A 71 -5.34 -2.41 18.31
CA LEU A 71 -4.24 -2.39 17.36
C LEU A 71 -4.49 -1.31 16.29
N PRO A 72 -3.66 -0.27 16.20
CA PRO A 72 -3.72 0.65 15.08
C PRO A 72 -3.45 -0.05 13.75
N VAL A 73 -4.25 0.26 12.74
CA VAL A 73 -4.10 -0.26 11.38
C VAL A 73 -3.92 0.89 10.41
N VAL A 74 -2.81 0.89 9.69
CA VAL A 74 -2.53 1.83 8.61
C VAL A 74 -2.65 1.10 7.29
N ALA A 75 -3.50 1.57 6.40
CA ALA A 75 -3.73 0.91 5.11
C ALA A 75 -3.64 1.87 3.94
N THR A 76 -3.27 1.35 2.77
CA THR A 76 -3.38 2.05 1.49
C THR A 76 -4.28 1.26 0.54
N LEU A 77 -4.80 1.92 -0.48
CA LEU A 77 -5.34 1.24 -1.66
C LEU A 77 -4.19 0.70 -2.52
N GLY A 78 -4.49 -0.32 -3.34
CA GLY A 78 -3.67 -0.73 -4.47
C GLY A 78 -4.39 -0.46 -5.80
N ASN A 79 -3.79 -0.88 -6.91
CA ASN A 79 -4.40 -0.67 -8.23
C ASN A 79 -5.71 -1.46 -8.41
N HIS A 80 -5.85 -2.65 -7.78
CA HIS A 80 -7.05 -3.47 -7.88
C HIS A 80 -8.29 -2.79 -7.28
N GLU A 81 -8.14 -1.95 -6.27
CA GLU A 81 -9.25 -1.20 -5.69
C GLU A 81 -9.82 -0.13 -6.65
N PHE A 82 -9.06 0.25 -7.70
CA PHE A 82 -9.50 1.20 -8.74
C PHE A 82 -10.06 0.54 -10.00
N TRP A 83 -9.99 -0.78 -10.14
CA TRP A 83 -10.49 -1.44 -11.35
C TRP A 83 -11.98 -1.16 -11.58
N GLU A 84 -12.33 -0.85 -12.85
CA GLU A 84 -13.72 -0.63 -13.30
C GLU A 84 -14.43 0.57 -12.63
N ARG A 85 -13.66 1.45 -11.95
CA ARG A 85 -14.21 2.63 -11.29
C ARG A 85 -13.31 3.85 -11.53
N PRO A 86 -13.90 5.04 -11.80
CA PRO A 86 -13.13 6.27 -11.91
C PRO A 86 -12.29 6.55 -10.68
N PHE A 87 -11.10 7.12 -10.88
CA PHE A 87 -10.14 7.43 -9.83
C PHE A 87 -10.75 8.28 -8.70
N GLU A 88 -11.44 9.35 -9.08
CA GLU A 88 -12.07 10.29 -8.14
C GLU A 88 -13.20 9.64 -7.34
N GLU A 89 -14.00 8.79 -7.98
CA GLU A 89 -15.09 8.07 -7.33
C GLU A 89 -14.55 7.07 -6.29
N THR A 90 -13.47 6.38 -6.61
CA THR A 90 -12.82 5.46 -5.67
C THR A 90 -12.32 6.21 -4.44
N LEU A 91 -11.65 7.34 -4.62
CA LEU A 91 -11.18 8.18 -3.51
C LEU A 91 -12.35 8.77 -2.69
N GLU A 92 -13.44 9.16 -3.34
CA GLU A 92 -14.63 9.65 -2.65
C GLU A 92 -15.27 8.56 -1.80
N ASN A 93 -15.38 7.33 -2.32
CA ASN A 93 -15.89 6.19 -1.58
C ASN A 93 -15.08 5.88 -0.32
N VAL A 94 -13.75 6.00 -0.40
CA VAL A 94 -12.87 5.81 0.78
C VAL A 94 -13.04 6.94 1.80
N ARG A 95 -13.14 8.19 1.37
CA ARG A 95 -13.33 9.33 2.27
C ARG A 95 -14.69 9.35 2.95
N ASN A 96 -15.72 8.89 2.26
CA ASN A 96 -17.11 8.91 2.73
C ASN A 96 -17.52 7.64 3.48
N GLN A 97 -16.62 6.65 3.64
CA GLN A 97 -16.94 5.46 4.39
C GLN A 97 -17.21 5.77 5.86
N ASN A 98 -18.14 5.03 6.46
CA ASN A 98 -18.39 5.14 7.88
C ASN A 98 -17.14 4.73 8.67
N ALA A 99 -16.61 5.64 9.47
CA ALA A 99 -15.47 5.39 10.35
C ALA A 99 -15.94 4.64 11.62
N GLU A 100 -16.39 3.38 11.46
CA GLU A 100 -16.87 2.55 12.58
C GLU A 100 -15.70 2.03 13.44
N ALA A 101 -14.50 1.92 12.86
CA ALA A 101 -13.28 1.48 13.52
C ALA A 101 -12.28 2.64 13.62
N PRO A 102 -12.21 3.34 14.76
CA PRO A 102 -11.35 4.53 14.93
C PRO A 102 -9.85 4.21 14.91
N ASN A 103 -9.48 2.95 15.09
CA ASN A 103 -8.10 2.47 15.00
C ASN A 103 -7.63 2.19 13.55
N VAL A 104 -8.51 2.35 12.54
CA VAL A 104 -8.19 2.10 11.13
C VAL A 104 -7.99 3.40 10.38
N HIS A 105 -6.80 3.59 9.81
CA HIS A 105 -6.37 4.78 9.09
C HIS A 105 -6.05 4.42 7.63
N ILE A 106 -6.83 4.95 6.68
CA ILE A 106 -6.62 4.71 5.25
C ILE A 106 -5.97 5.94 4.63
N LEU A 107 -4.71 5.82 4.22
CA LEU A 107 -3.88 6.95 3.79
C LEU A 107 -4.36 7.59 2.47
N ASP A 108 -5.17 6.87 1.68
CA ASP A 108 -5.81 7.43 0.49
C ASP A 108 -6.93 8.43 0.85
N ALA A 109 -7.56 8.27 2.01
CA ALA A 109 -8.49 9.25 2.56
C ALA A 109 -7.73 10.41 3.21
N GLU A 110 -6.88 10.12 4.21
CA GLU A 110 -6.05 11.09 4.93
C GLU A 110 -4.58 10.70 4.78
N PRO A 111 -3.73 11.56 4.18
CA PRO A 111 -2.40 11.16 3.70
C PRO A 111 -1.40 10.83 4.80
N SER A 112 -1.72 11.08 6.07
CA SER A 112 -0.85 10.71 7.19
C SER A 112 -1.58 10.53 8.51
N VAL A 113 -0.99 9.74 9.39
CA VAL A 113 -1.38 9.58 10.80
C VAL A 113 -0.15 9.45 11.67
N GLU A 114 -0.18 10.04 12.86
CA GLU A 114 0.86 9.89 13.87
C GLU A 114 0.48 8.78 14.86
N ILE A 115 1.35 7.80 15.04
CA ILE A 115 1.20 6.70 15.99
C ILE A 115 2.51 6.54 16.74
N ASP A 116 2.48 6.67 18.07
CA ASP A 116 3.62 6.49 18.98
C ASP A 116 4.90 7.25 18.55
N GLY A 117 4.73 8.48 18.05
CA GLY A 117 5.83 9.35 17.65
C GLY A 117 6.41 9.06 16.26
N TYR A 118 5.78 8.20 15.46
CA TYR A 118 6.08 7.96 14.04
C TYR A 118 4.98 8.54 13.16
N ASN A 119 5.37 9.20 12.07
CA ASN A 119 4.45 9.70 11.05
C ASN A 119 4.30 8.65 9.93
N PHE A 120 3.18 7.95 9.89
CA PHE A 120 2.82 7.08 8.76
C PHE A 120 2.21 7.92 7.66
N VAL A 121 2.79 7.90 6.47
CA VAL A 121 2.39 8.76 5.35
C VAL A 121 2.35 7.95 4.06
N GLY A 122 1.40 8.24 3.15
CA GLY A 122 1.38 7.49 1.89
C GLY A 122 0.05 7.48 1.15
N GLY A 123 -0.22 6.36 0.50
CA GLY A 123 -1.36 6.04 -0.35
C GLY A 123 -0.98 5.09 -1.49
N CYS A 124 -1.86 4.87 -2.47
CA CYS A 124 -1.60 3.95 -3.59
C CYS A 124 -0.33 4.30 -4.38
N LEU A 125 -0.03 5.56 -4.59
CA LEU A 125 1.07 6.20 -5.33
C LEU A 125 0.92 6.14 -6.86
N PHE A 126 0.55 5.03 -7.46
CA PHE A 126 0.65 4.80 -8.90
C PHE A 126 2.07 4.96 -9.47
N PHE A 127 2.23 4.62 -10.75
CA PHE A 127 3.50 4.74 -11.48
C PHE A 127 3.51 6.03 -12.31
N ASP A 128 4.74 6.51 -12.64
CA ASP A 128 4.97 7.69 -13.48
C ASP A 128 5.66 7.35 -14.81
N GLY A 129 6.00 6.07 -15.00
CA GLY A 129 6.73 5.57 -16.16
C GLY A 129 8.25 5.74 -16.06
N SER A 130 8.78 6.29 -14.98
CA SER A 130 10.22 6.52 -14.79
C SER A 130 11.02 5.23 -14.56
N MET A 131 10.35 4.13 -14.20
CA MET A 131 10.96 2.80 -14.03
C MET A 131 11.12 2.03 -15.36
N ARG A 132 10.87 2.66 -16.51
CA ARG A 132 11.13 2.07 -17.82
C ARG A 132 12.56 1.51 -17.88
N TRP A 133 12.71 0.26 -18.35
CA TRP A 133 14.00 -0.42 -18.35
C TRP A 133 15.03 0.29 -19.26
N ARG A 134 14.60 0.66 -20.49
CA ARG A 134 15.38 1.45 -21.44
C ARG A 134 14.46 2.46 -22.13
N GLU A 135 15.00 3.59 -22.54
CA GLU A 135 14.23 4.66 -23.20
C GLU A 135 13.56 4.19 -24.49
N ASP A 136 14.24 3.33 -25.26
CA ASP A 136 13.81 2.84 -26.56
C ASP A 136 13.06 1.50 -26.48
N ASP A 137 12.91 0.91 -25.30
CA ASP A 137 12.19 -0.37 -25.18
C ASP A 137 10.69 -0.17 -25.32
N ASP A 138 10.05 -1.07 -26.06
CA ASP A 138 8.61 -1.18 -26.06
C ASP A 138 8.13 -1.56 -24.66
N ILE A 139 7.20 -0.80 -24.11
CA ILE A 139 6.46 -1.20 -22.92
C ILE A 139 5.44 -2.27 -23.30
N VAL A 140 5.02 -3.10 -22.35
CA VAL A 140 3.88 -3.98 -22.57
C VAL A 140 2.68 -3.11 -22.94
N PRO A 141 1.95 -3.42 -24.02
CA PRO A 141 0.76 -2.67 -24.38
C PRO A 141 -0.21 -2.58 -23.21
N TRP A 142 -0.92 -1.47 -23.09
CA TRP A 142 -1.86 -1.23 -21.99
C TRP A 142 -2.86 -2.38 -21.80
N ASN A 143 -3.39 -2.95 -22.90
CA ASN A 143 -4.28 -4.10 -22.85
C ASN A 143 -3.60 -5.44 -22.50
N GLY A 144 -2.29 -5.47 -22.38
CA GLY A 144 -1.48 -6.60 -21.88
C GLY A 144 -1.20 -6.53 -20.38
N TRP A 145 -1.60 -5.44 -19.73
CA TRP A 145 -1.46 -5.21 -18.30
C TRP A 145 -2.83 -4.97 -17.67
N GLN A 146 -3.16 -5.59 -16.54
CA GLN A 146 -4.53 -5.60 -16.00
C GLN A 146 -5.06 -4.22 -15.59
N ASP A 147 -4.18 -3.23 -15.36
CA ASP A 147 -4.60 -1.88 -14.99
C ASP A 147 -5.30 -1.11 -16.11
N TRP A 148 -5.35 -1.65 -17.35
CA TRP A 148 -6.25 -1.11 -18.37
C TRP A 148 -7.72 -1.04 -17.90
N ARG A 149 -8.06 -1.81 -16.85
CA ARG A 149 -9.39 -1.81 -16.21
C ARG A 149 -9.66 -0.56 -15.39
N ILE A 150 -8.64 0.25 -15.09
CA ILE A 150 -8.80 1.55 -14.44
C ILE A 150 -9.19 2.56 -15.52
N PRO A 151 -10.37 3.19 -15.44
CA PRO A 151 -10.79 4.17 -16.43
C PRO A 151 -9.73 5.26 -16.65
N ASP A 152 -9.45 5.57 -17.91
CA ASP A 152 -8.54 6.63 -18.37
C ASP A 152 -7.07 6.51 -17.90
N ILE A 153 -6.66 5.36 -17.37
CA ILE A 153 -5.29 5.17 -16.82
C ILE A 153 -4.21 5.48 -17.85
N GLU A 154 -4.38 5.06 -19.12
CA GLU A 154 -3.42 5.29 -20.20
C GLU A 154 -3.14 6.78 -20.42
N GLN A 155 -4.16 7.62 -20.30
CA GLN A 155 -4.06 9.07 -20.50
C GLN A 155 -3.65 9.81 -19.22
N ARG A 156 -4.00 9.26 -18.02
CA ARG A 156 -3.98 9.99 -16.76
C ARG A 156 -3.02 9.42 -15.70
N TYR A 157 -2.25 8.36 -15.98
CA TYR A 157 -1.40 7.73 -14.96
C TYR A 157 -0.43 8.71 -14.27
N LYS A 158 0.12 9.69 -15.03
CA LYS A 158 0.99 10.74 -14.47
C LYS A 158 0.22 11.70 -13.56
N GLU A 159 -1.04 11.99 -13.89
CA GLU A 159 -1.92 12.82 -13.06
C GLU A 159 -2.23 12.10 -11.74
N PHE A 160 -2.57 10.80 -11.80
CA PHE A 160 -2.82 9.99 -10.61
C PHE A 160 -1.58 9.91 -9.72
N ASN A 161 -0.40 9.67 -10.31
CA ASN A 161 0.85 9.70 -9.57
C ASN A 161 1.12 11.07 -8.93
N ALA A 162 1.02 12.16 -9.69
CA ALA A 162 1.26 13.52 -9.21
C ALA A 162 0.34 13.89 -8.04
N TYR A 163 -0.93 13.46 -8.07
CA TYR A 163 -1.87 13.63 -6.96
C TYR A 163 -1.32 13.03 -5.66
N TYR A 164 -0.79 11.81 -5.69
CA TYR A 164 -0.22 11.17 -4.50
C TYR A 164 1.09 11.81 -4.06
N VAL A 165 1.99 12.10 -5.00
CA VAL A 165 3.28 12.74 -4.70
C VAL A 165 3.07 14.06 -3.98
N GLU A 166 2.17 14.92 -4.46
CA GLU A 166 1.85 16.21 -3.82
C GLU A 166 1.32 16.03 -2.39
N ARG A 167 0.41 15.05 -2.18
CA ARG A 167 -0.16 14.77 -0.86
C ARG A 167 0.89 14.25 0.11
N ILE A 168 1.72 13.31 -0.32
CA ILE A 168 2.81 12.75 0.47
C ILE A 168 3.80 13.85 0.84
N GLN A 169 4.22 14.68 -0.12
CA GLN A 169 5.17 15.78 0.11
C GLN A 169 4.67 16.75 1.18
N LYS A 170 3.39 17.08 1.17
CA LYS A 170 2.77 17.96 2.18
C LYS A 170 2.63 17.31 3.56
N ALA A 171 2.58 15.98 3.61
CA ALA A 171 2.33 15.22 4.83
C ALA A 171 3.61 14.69 5.52
N ILE A 172 4.74 14.65 4.82
CA ILE A 172 6.06 14.34 5.42
C ILE A 172 6.38 15.38 6.50
N ARG A 173 6.86 14.90 7.63
CA ARG A 173 7.28 15.73 8.77
C ARG A 173 8.79 15.59 8.99
N PRO A 174 9.59 16.57 8.59
CA PRO A 174 11.07 16.45 8.60
C PRO A 174 11.69 16.34 9.98
N ASN A 175 10.96 16.66 11.05
CA ASN A 175 11.47 16.68 12.43
C ASN A 175 11.05 15.47 13.26
N MET A 176 10.64 14.38 12.61
CA MET A 176 10.29 13.11 13.25
C MET A 176 10.47 11.94 12.28
N PRO A 177 10.53 10.67 12.79
CA PRO A 177 10.61 9.52 11.90
C PRO A 177 9.36 9.39 11.04
N ASN A 178 9.57 9.11 9.74
CA ASN A 178 8.50 8.89 8.79
C ASN A 178 8.52 7.46 8.26
N VAL A 179 7.34 6.84 8.20
CA VAL A 179 7.12 5.53 7.57
C VAL A 179 6.29 5.76 6.30
N LEU A 180 6.94 5.73 5.14
CA LEU A 180 6.27 5.87 3.85
C LEU A 180 5.63 4.54 3.46
N CYS A 181 4.31 4.52 3.43
CA CYS A 181 3.48 3.36 3.09
C CYS A 181 2.84 3.58 1.72
N THR A 182 3.26 2.83 0.72
CA THR A 182 2.71 2.92 -0.64
C THR A 182 2.37 1.52 -1.17
N HIS A 183 1.44 1.42 -2.13
CA HIS A 183 1.27 0.16 -2.82
C HIS A 183 2.30 0.02 -3.94
N HIS A 184 2.30 0.94 -4.90
CA HIS A 184 3.35 0.96 -5.93
C HIS A 184 4.71 1.33 -5.33
N LEU A 185 5.77 0.89 -5.99
CA LEU A 185 7.13 1.08 -5.50
C LEU A 185 7.51 2.56 -5.42
N PRO A 186 8.00 3.04 -4.27
CA PRO A 186 8.54 4.39 -4.15
C PRO A 186 10.00 4.50 -4.63
N HIS A 187 10.66 3.37 -4.89
CA HIS A 187 12.05 3.34 -5.38
C HIS A 187 12.36 2.06 -6.16
N VAL A 188 13.14 2.18 -7.22
CA VAL A 188 13.48 1.06 -8.13
C VAL A 188 14.18 -0.12 -7.43
N ALA A 189 14.97 0.12 -6.39
CA ALA A 189 15.65 -0.94 -5.63
C ALA A 189 14.68 -1.91 -4.93
N LEU A 190 13.40 -1.52 -4.77
CA LEU A 190 12.35 -2.35 -4.17
C LEU A 190 11.65 -3.29 -5.18
N ASN A 191 12.02 -3.24 -6.48
CA ASN A 191 11.34 -4.01 -7.52
C ASN A 191 11.42 -5.54 -7.30
N GLY A 192 12.58 -6.04 -6.89
CA GLY A 192 12.79 -7.48 -6.67
C GLY A 192 12.80 -8.34 -7.93
N HIS A 193 12.45 -7.80 -9.09
CA HIS A 193 12.55 -8.41 -10.41
C HIS A 193 13.71 -7.85 -11.20
N GLU A 194 14.27 -8.66 -12.09
CA GLU A 194 15.11 -8.13 -13.16
C GLU A 194 14.31 -7.14 -14.01
N PRO A 195 14.89 -5.99 -14.39
CA PRO A 195 14.20 -5.00 -15.21
C PRO A 195 13.67 -5.62 -16.51
N ASN A 196 12.42 -5.30 -16.85
CA ASN A 196 11.73 -5.80 -18.04
C ASN A 196 10.64 -4.82 -18.49
N ASN A 197 9.88 -5.18 -19.51
CA ASN A 197 8.86 -4.32 -20.11
C ASN A 197 7.67 -4.00 -19.17
N TYR A 198 7.46 -4.77 -18.09
CA TYR A 198 6.47 -4.48 -17.06
C TYR A 198 6.98 -3.50 -16.01
N SER A 199 8.29 -3.26 -15.91
CA SER A 199 8.86 -2.33 -14.94
C SER A 199 8.29 -0.92 -15.05
N PHE A 200 7.83 -0.52 -16.25
CA PHE A 200 7.13 0.75 -16.47
C PHE A 200 5.97 0.98 -15.50
N TYR A 201 5.22 -0.07 -15.16
CA TYR A 201 4.01 -0.04 -14.34
C TYR A 201 4.28 -0.22 -12.84
N SER A 202 5.54 -0.45 -12.43
CA SER A 202 5.84 -0.86 -11.06
C SER A 202 5.80 0.28 -10.04
N GLY A 203 6.06 1.53 -10.46
CA GLY A 203 6.08 2.67 -9.52
C GLY A 203 6.93 3.84 -9.99
N VAL A 204 7.60 4.48 -9.04
CA VAL A 204 8.47 5.65 -9.24
C VAL A 204 9.93 5.27 -9.02
N LYS A 205 10.82 5.75 -9.89
CA LYS A 205 12.24 5.36 -9.86
C LYS A 205 12.95 5.77 -8.56
N ASP A 206 12.66 6.96 -8.06
CA ASP A 206 13.26 7.51 -6.84
C ASP A 206 12.39 8.64 -6.25
N LEU A 207 11.35 8.28 -5.51
CA LEU A 207 10.52 9.23 -4.79
C LEU A 207 11.22 9.75 -3.52
N PRO A 208 11.93 8.93 -2.70
CA PRO A 208 12.54 9.40 -1.47
C PRO A 208 13.45 10.60 -1.64
N SER A 209 14.24 10.68 -2.73
CA SER A 209 15.13 11.83 -2.98
C SER A 209 14.38 13.15 -3.26
N GLN A 210 13.09 13.08 -3.58
CA GLN A 210 12.23 14.22 -3.88
C GLN A 210 11.44 14.72 -2.64
N LEU A 211 11.55 13.99 -1.52
CA LEU A 211 10.78 14.25 -0.31
C LEU A 211 11.70 14.80 0.81
N PRO A 212 11.19 15.67 1.69
CA PRO A 212 11.99 16.32 2.73
C PRO A 212 12.18 15.40 3.96
N PHE A 213 12.70 14.18 3.76
CA PHE A 213 13.09 13.31 4.86
C PHE A 213 14.29 13.88 5.60
N ASP A 214 14.35 13.66 6.91
CA ASP A 214 15.53 13.99 7.73
C ASP A 214 16.27 12.71 8.08
N ASP A 215 17.53 12.62 7.67
CA ASP A 215 18.40 11.46 7.92
C ASP A 215 18.76 11.29 9.42
N ALA A 216 18.43 12.27 10.26
CA ALA A 216 18.61 12.15 11.72
C ALA A 216 17.62 11.17 12.38
N PHE A 217 16.56 10.78 11.66
CA PHE A 217 15.52 9.89 12.17
C PHE A 217 15.51 8.54 11.46
N PRO A 218 15.08 7.45 12.11
CA PRO A 218 14.89 6.15 11.47
C PRO A 218 13.66 6.21 10.55
N ASN A 219 13.88 6.36 9.24
CA ASN A 219 12.83 6.35 8.24
C ASN A 219 12.64 4.96 7.64
N ALA A 220 11.42 4.65 7.20
CA ALA A 220 11.11 3.38 6.55
C ALA A 220 10.30 3.55 5.26
N LEU A 221 10.45 2.59 4.33
CA LEU A 221 9.65 2.44 3.11
C LEU A 221 8.96 1.08 3.15
N ILE A 222 7.62 1.04 3.11
CA ILE A 222 6.83 -0.19 3.09
C ILE A 222 5.96 -0.17 1.84
N CYS A 223 6.06 -1.21 1.00
CA CYS A 223 5.28 -1.31 -0.24
C CYS A 223 4.92 -2.76 -0.61
N GLY A 224 4.23 -2.94 -1.74
CA GLY A 224 3.81 -4.21 -2.32
C GLY A 224 3.91 -4.24 -3.84
N HIS A 225 2.82 -4.63 -4.51
CA HIS A 225 2.57 -4.56 -5.96
C HIS A 225 3.35 -5.53 -6.84
N THR A 226 4.65 -5.71 -6.63
CA THR A 226 5.46 -6.54 -7.54
C THR A 226 5.48 -8.02 -7.18
N HIS A 227 4.85 -8.42 -6.07
CA HIS A 227 4.81 -9.78 -5.55
C HIS A 227 6.22 -10.40 -5.36
N LYS A 228 7.23 -9.53 -5.16
CA LYS A 228 8.61 -9.94 -4.89
C LYS A 228 9.14 -9.30 -3.62
N ARG A 229 9.59 -10.17 -2.73
CA ARG A 229 10.09 -9.76 -1.42
C ARG A 229 11.45 -9.08 -1.53
N VAL A 230 11.55 -7.85 -1.02
CA VAL A 230 12.81 -7.12 -0.84
C VAL A 230 12.83 -6.51 0.55
N ILE A 231 13.85 -6.82 1.34
CA ILE A 231 13.96 -6.37 2.74
C ILE A 231 15.39 -5.90 3.00
N GLY A 232 15.53 -4.86 3.79
CA GLY A 232 16.80 -4.32 4.26
C GLY A 232 17.03 -2.87 3.87
N GLU A 233 18.23 -2.37 4.07
CA GLU A 233 18.62 -0.99 3.70
C GLU A 233 19.04 -0.93 2.21
N VAL A 234 18.10 -1.21 1.28
CA VAL A 234 18.36 -1.15 -0.16
C VAL A 234 18.26 0.28 -0.71
N VAL A 235 17.67 1.19 0.05
CA VAL A 235 17.69 2.64 -0.16
C VAL A 235 18.39 3.25 1.03
N LYS A 236 19.45 4.02 0.80
CA LYS A 236 20.28 4.58 1.86
C LYS A 236 19.46 5.41 2.85
N GLY A 237 19.62 5.10 4.14
CA GLY A 237 18.93 5.80 5.24
C GLY A 237 17.51 5.34 5.49
N PHE A 238 17.05 4.25 4.83
CA PHE A 238 15.70 3.72 5.01
C PHE A 238 15.70 2.23 5.33
N HIS A 239 14.87 1.85 6.31
CA HIS A 239 14.45 0.47 6.46
C HIS A 239 13.41 0.14 5.39
N CYS A 240 13.73 -0.74 4.46
CA CYS A 240 12.90 -1.01 3.29
C CYS A 240 12.22 -2.37 3.39
N VAL A 241 10.92 -2.41 3.08
CA VAL A 241 10.12 -3.64 3.03
C VAL A 241 9.19 -3.59 1.81
N ASN A 242 9.49 -4.39 0.78
CA ASN A 242 8.49 -4.87 -0.15
C ASN A 242 8.07 -6.25 0.35
N VAL A 243 6.80 -6.40 0.77
CA VAL A 243 6.33 -7.61 1.46
C VAL A 243 6.40 -8.84 0.55
N GLY A 244 6.02 -8.68 -0.71
CA GLY A 244 6.10 -9.70 -1.73
C GLY A 244 5.08 -10.83 -1.60
N SER A 245 3.89 -10.57 -1.04
CA SER A 245 2.78 -11.53 -1.07
C SER A 245 2.34 -11.81 -2.50
N ASP A 246 1.80 -13.01 -2.72
CA ASP A 246 1.24 -13.43 -3.98
C ASP A 246 -0.16 -14.04 -3.75
N TYR A 247 -0.94 -14.20 -4.80
CA TYR A 247 -2.33 -14.68 -4.72
C TYR A 247 -2.49 -15.93 -3.85
N GLY A 248 -3.23 -15.77 -2.74
CA GLY A 248 -3.51 -16.84 -1.79
C GLY A 248 -2.33 -17.30 -0.92
N VAL A 249 -1.20 -16.61 -0.98
CA VAL A 249 -0.01 -16.87 -0.15
C VAL A 249 0.21 -15.70 0.79
N LEU A 250 0.02 -15.93 2.10
CA LEU A 250 0.29 -14.92 3.11
C LEU A 250 1.79 -14.77 3.33
N MET A 251 2.34 -13.65 2.89
CA MET A 251 3.67 -13.21 3.30
C MET A 251 3.53 -12.03 4.26
N TYR A 252 4.46 -11.93 5.19
CA TYR A 252 4.52 -10.82 6.14
C TYR A 252 5.96 -10.52 6.52
N TYR A 253 6.17 -9.35 7.08
CA TYR A 253 7.43 -8.98 7.72
C TYR A 253 7.17 -8.23 9.02
N LEU A 254 7.97 -8.50 10.04
CA LEU A 254 8.00 -7.70 11.28
C LEU A 254 9.16 -6.74 11.19
N LEU A 255 8.86 -5.47 11.03
CA LEU A 255 9.84 -4.40 11.03
C LEU A 255 9.96 -3.83 12.44
N GLU A 256 11.17 -3.75 12.94
CA GLU A 256 11.48 -3.10 14.23
C GLU A 256 12.22 -1.78 13.96
N LEU A 257 11.61 -0.66 14.41
CA LEU A 257 12.15 0.70 14.32
C LEU A 257 12.45 1.27 15.70
#